data_69e1bc1937b7bd7e41ae207321ca8788
#
_entry.id   69e1bc1937b7bd7e41ae207321ca8788
#
_cell.length_a   1.000
_cell.length_b   1.000
_cell.length_c   1.000
_cell.angle_alpha   90.00
_cell.angle_beta   90.00
_cell.angle_gamma   90.00
#
_symmetry.space_group_name_H-M   'P 1'
#
loop_
_entity.id
_entity.type
_entity.pdbx_description
1 polymer ?
#
loop_
_entity_poly.entity_id
_entity_poly.type
_entity_poly.pdbx_seq_one_letter_code
_entity_poly.pdbx_strand_id
1 'polypeptide(L)'
;MQRTTGKLLATQGYVLGIEISGSGSRQSVALADLNGKILHRVRRPLEYVPDTGTVLRLLDDMLNEVMHPEQLHDGRILRAGVAVGGLVDTARGMVRTLHHAHGWDNFPLQDHFEQRLDVPCIIDNNANAAALAEVAYGAAVGERVALYVGLGRGIGGGLVVNGKIYHGMTCTAGEIGHMLVKENGPKCSCGGYGHLEAIASAQAISRAMIGLSIEYPETEAAIGRVTEGRAERITAEQVFRLAAEGDKIAQRIVDDVQTSLGIALANIVHLINPGVIILGGQVAQAGTLLIQPLQTRIHELCLPAASEDLRIVQSSFGIEANTVGAITLALQDI
;
A
#
# COMPACT_ATOMS: atom_id res chain seq x y z
N MET A 1 -33.99 -8.28 21.86
CA MET A 1 -33.44 -9.62 21.56
C MET A 1 -32.31 -9.61 20.51
N GLN A 2 -32.28 -8.71 19.52
CA GLN A 2 -31.22 -8.64 18.50
C GLN A 2 -29.83 -8.20 18.99
N ARG A 3 -29.71 -7.40 20.09
CA ARG A 3 -28.42 -6.96 20.63
C ARG A 3 -27.60 -8.04 21.37
N THR A 4 -28.28 -9.07 21.88
CA THR A 4 -27.62 -10.15 22.63
C THR A 4 -27.00 -11.18 21.70
N THR A 5 -27.62 -11.43 20.54
CA THR A 5 -27.12 -12.38 19.53
C THR A 5 -25.82 -11.85 18.85
N GLY A 6 -25.77 -10.54 18.53
CA GLY A 6 -24.56 -9.93 17.95
C GLY A 6 -23.36 -9.94 18.90
N LYS A 7 -23.59 -9.77 20.21
CA LYS A 7 -22.51 -9.78 21.19
C LYS A 7 -21.96 -11.19 21.46
N LEU A 8 -22.80 -12.22 21.37
CA LEU A 8 -22.38 -13.63 21.46
C LEU A 8 -21.57 -14.07 20.23
N LEU A 9 -21.96 -13.64 19.02
CA LEU A 9 -21.21 -13.92 17.79
C LEU A 9 -19.83 -13.23 17.79
N ALA A 10 -19.74 -11.99 18.28
CA ALA A 10 -18.49 -11.25 18.39
C ALA A 10 -17.44 -11.92 19.31
N THR A 11 -17.87 -12.74 20.25
CA THR A 11 -16.99 -13.47 21.18
C THR A 11 -16.65 -14.90 20.72
N GLN A 12 -17.27 -15.40 19.65
CA GLN A 12 -17.09 -16.77 19.16
C GLN A 12 -16.58 -16.85 17.72
N GLY A 13 -16.43 -15.72 17.02
CA GLY A 13 -16.00 -15.66 15.63
C GLY A 13 -14.76 -14.81 15.45
N TYR A 14 -13.89 -15.25 14.55
CA TYR A 14 -12.68 -14.54 14.15
C TYR A 14 -12.59 -14.41 12.64
N VAL A 15 -11.77 -13.48 12.20
CA VAL A 15 -11.37 -13.34 10.79
C VAL A 15 -9.86 -13.37 10.70
N LEU A 16 -9.36 -13.82 9.54
CA LEU A 16 -7.95 -13.78 9.20
C LEU A 16 -7.70 -12.65 8.21
N GLY A 17 -6.64 -11.89 8.44
CA GLY A 17 -6.06 -10.95 7.49
C GLY A 17 -4.69 -11.45 7.03
N ILE A 18 -4.51 -11.63 5.72
CA ILE A 18 -3.27 -12.11 5.10
C ILE A 18 -2.74 -11.02 4.19
N GLU A 19 -1.50 -10.58 4.42
CA GLU A 19 -0.82 -9.63 3.55
C GLU A 19 0.30 -10.33 2.77
N ILE A 20 0.21 -10.29 1.45
CA ILE A 20 1.24 -10.78 0.53
C ILE A 20 1.88 -9.57 -0.15
N SER A 21 3.08 -9.23 0.28
CA SER A 21 3.80 -8.10 -0.29
C SER A 21 4.34 -8.44 -1.67
N GLY A 22 3.96 -7.68 -2.69
CA GLY A 22 4.50 -7.81 -4.04
C GLY A 22 5.99 -7.49 -4.16
N SER A 23 6.54 -6.77 -3.21
CA SER A 23 7.96 -6.43 -3.15
C SER A 23 8.84 -7.47 -2.45
N GLY A 24 8.23 -8.54 -1.92
CA GLY A 24 8.94 -9.58 -1.17
C GLY A 24 9.47 -9.16 0.20
N SER A 25 9.28 -7.91 0.60
CA SER A 25 9.94 -7.37 1.80
C SER A 25 9.38 -7.91 3.10
N ARG A 26 8.07 -8.24 3.14
CA ARG A 26 7.42 -8.71 4.37
C ARG A 26 6.08 -9.37 4.06
N GLN A 27 5.82 -10.47 4.74
CA GLN A 27 4.50 -11.10 4.78
C GLN A 27 3.90 -10.91 6.17
N SER A 28 2.58 -10.83 6.26
CA SER A 28 1.87 -10.68 7.53
C SER A 28 0.61 -11.55 7.55
N VAL A 29 0.36 -12.21 8.67
CA VAL A 29 -0.89 -12.93 8.96
C VAL A 29 -1.39 -12.46 10.32
N ALA A 30 -2.65 -12.09 10.40
CA ALA A 30 -3.27 -11.59 11.61
C ALA A 30 -4.62 -12.26 11.87
N LEU A 31 -4.89 -12.55 13.15
CA LEU A 31 -6.18 -12.95 13.68
C LEU A 31 -6.85 -11.72 14.28
N ALA A 32 -8.11 -11.46 13.93
CA ALA A 32 -8.89 -10.39 14.50
C ALA A 32 -10.28 -10.85 14.93
N ASP A 33 -10.86 -10.13 15.91
CA ASP A 33 -12.26 -10.30 16.27
C ASP A 33 -13.18 -9.64 15.23
N LEU A 34 -14.50 -9.84 15.36
CA LEU A 34 -15.49 -9.27 14.45
C LEU A 34 -15.66 -7.75 14.56
N ASN A 35 -14.96 -7.09 15.48
CA ASN A 35 -14.87 -5.64 15.55
C ASN A 35 -13.60 -5.11 14.84
N GLY A 36 -12.81 -6.00 14.24
CA GLY A 36 -11.56 -5.65 13.55
C GLY A 36 -10.36 -5.47 14.49
N LYS A 37 -10.49 -5.79 15.78
CA LYS A 37 -9.36 -5.71 16.73
C LYS A 37 -8.42 -6.89 16.50
N ILE A 38 -7.16 -6.59 16.18
CA ILE A 38 -6.11 -7.59 16.03
C ILE A 38 -5.81 -8.22 17.38
N LEU A 39 -5.95 -9.53 17.49
CA LEU A 39 -5.71 -10.32 18.68
C LEU A 39 -4.34 -10.96 18.67
N HIS A 40 -3.94 -11.49 17.52
CA HIS A 40 -2.63 -12.08 17.29
C HIS A 40 -2.12 -11.76 15.89
N ARG A 41 -0.80 -11.65 15.72
CA ARG A 41 -0.21 -11.31 14.44
C ARG A 41 1.21 -11.85 14.34
N VAL A 42 1.51 -12.45 13.19
CA VAL A 42 2.83 -12.93 12.81
C VAL A 42 3.32 -12.16 11.59
N ARG A 43 4.59 -11.80 11.59
CA ARG A 43 5.28 -11.15 10.47
C ARG A 43 6.59 -11.84 10.19
N ARG A 44 6.86 -12.04 8.91
CA ARG A 44 8.13 -12.62 8.46
C ARG A 44 8.70 -11.77 7.33
N PRO A 45 9.95 -11.30 7.45
CA PRO A 45 10.65 -10.67 6.34
C PRO A 45 11.00 -11.72 5.28
N LEU A 46 11.09 -11.26 4.04
CA LEU A 46 11.71 -12.02 2.96
C LEU A 46 12.88 -11.18 2.44
N GLU A 47 14.08 -11.75 2.41
CA GLU A 47 15.29 -11.03 2.00
C GLU A 47 15.39 -10.86 0.47
N TYR A 48 14.67 -11.68 -0.27
CA TYR A 48 14.61 -11.66 -1.74
C TYR A 48 13.18 -11.89 -2.23
N VAL A 49 12.94 -11.68 -3.53
CA VAL A 49 11.62 -11.96 -4.13
C VAL A 49 11.56 -13.44 -4.47
N PRO A 50 10.87 -14.26 -3.67
CA PRO A 50 10.83 -15.70 -3.85
C PRO A 50 9.77 -16.09 -4.89
N ASP A 51 9.85 -17.36 -5.33
CA ASP A 51 8.78 -17.99 -6.09
C ASP A 51 7.50 -18.16 -5.23
N THR A 52 6.37 -18.37 -5.91
CA THR A 52 5.05 -18.58 -5.28
C THR A 52 5.08 -19.68 -4.22
N GLY A 53 5.70 -20.82 -4.51
CA GLY A 53 5.74 -21.94 -3.57
C GLY A 53 6.46 -21.61 -2.26
N THR A 54 7.51 -20.81 -2.33
CA THR A 54 8.23 -20.35 -1.12
C THR A 54 7.40 -19.38 -0.29
N VAL A 55 6.69 -18.45 -0.94
CA VAL A 55 5.77 -17.54 -0.23
C VAL A 55 4.64 -18.31 0.44
N LEU A 56 4.00 -19.23 -0.29
CA LEU A 56 2.87 -19.99 0.23
C LEU A 56 3.26 -20.89 1.42
N ARG A 57 4.41 -21.56 1.35
CA ARG A 57 4.93 -22.34 2.51
C ARG A 57 5.16 -21.45 3.74
N LEU A 58 5.76 -20.27 3.55
CA LEU A 58 5.95 -19.31 4.64
C LEU A 58 4.62 -18.87 5.25
N LEU A 59 3.63 -18.58 4.40
CA LEU A 59 2.28 -18.21 4.86
C LEU A 59 1.59 -19.37 5.58
N ASP A 60 1.76 -20.61 5.14
CA ASP A 60 1.25 -21.79 5.82
C ASP A 60 1.80 -21.92 7.25
N ASP A 61 3.11 -21.74 7.42
CA ASP A 61 3.74 -21.74 8.74
C ASP A 61 3.18 -20.62 9.64
N MET A 62 3.02 -19.40 9.07
CA MET A 62 2.46 -18.27 9.80
C MET A 62 0.97 -18.47 10.15
N LEU A 63 0.19 -19.08 9.26
CA LEU A 63 -1.21 -19.44 9.51
C LEU A 63 -1.32 -20.45 10.64
N ASN A 64 -0.49 -21.50 10.64
CA ASN A 64 -0.47 -22.49 11.70
C ASN A 64 -0.17 -21.87 13.08
N GLU A 65 0.75 -20.88 13.11
CA GLU A 65 1.09 -20.13 14.33
C GLU A 65 -0.09 -19.27 14.80
N VAL A 66 -0.72 -18.53 13.90
CA VAL A 66 -1.84 -17.63 14.20
C VAL A 66 -3.11 -18.39 14.58
N MET A 67 -3.35 -19.56 13.97
CA MET A 67 -4.51 -20.41 14.24
C MET A 67 -4.29 -21.44 15.33
N HIS A 68 -3.20 -21.34 16.10
CA HIS A 68 -2.96 -22.27 17.21
C HIS A 68 -4.15 -22.27 18.18
N PRO A 69 -4.59 -23.42 18.70
CA PRO A 69 -5.78 -23.54 19.57
C PRO A 69 -5.79 -22.56 20.75
N GLU A 70 -4.62 -22.26 21.32
CA GLU A 70 -4.48 -21.27 22.39
C GLU A 70 -4.90 -19.85 21.97
N GLN A 71 -4.81 -19.51 20.69
CA GLN A 71 -5.21 -18.20 20.15
C GLN A 71 -6.71 -18.15 19.85
N LEU A 72 -7.31 -19.28 19.48
CA LEU A 72 -8.72 -19.36 19.09
C LEU A 72 -9.68 -19.46 20.26
N HIS A 73 -9.25 -19.87 21.46
CA HIS A 73 -10.10 -19.95 22.67
C HIS A 73 -11.51 -20.50 22.41
N ASP A 74 -11.62 -21.67 21.74
CA ASP A 74 -12.87 -22.30 21.30
C ASP A 74 -13.70 -21.55 20.24
N GLY A 75 -13.19 -20.42 19.75
CA GLY A 75 -13.78 -19.68 18.62
C GLY A 75 -13.39 -20.30 17.28
N ARG A 76 -14.06 -19.89 16.21
CA ARG A 76 -13.80 -20.37 14.84
C ARG A 76 -13.48 -19.20 13.89
N ILE A 77 -12.64 -19.48 12.91
CA ILE A 77 -12.46 -18.60 11.77
C ILE A 77 -13.73 -18.61 10.93
N LEU A 78 -14.26 -17.44 10.57
CA LEU A 78 -15.46 -17.30 9.76
C LEU A 78 -15.11 -16.96 8.31
N ARG A 79 -14.04 -16.20 8.09
CA ARG A 79 -13.60 -15.73 6.78
C ARG A 79 -12.15 -15.30 6.79
N ALA A 80 -11.51 -15.35 5.63
CA ALA A 80 -10.19 -14.77 5.42
C ALA A 80 -10.26 -13.63 4.39
N GLY A 81 -9.45 -12.59 4.59
CA GLY A 81 -9.19 -11.55 3.61
C GLY A 81 -7.71 -11.53 3.24
N VAL A 82 -7.41 -11.38 1.96
CA VAL A 82 -6.04 -11.38 1.46
C VAL A 82 -5.78 -10.08 0.69
N ALA A 83 -4.84 -9.30 1.18
CA ALA A 83 -4.30 -8.15 0.48
C ALA A 83 -3.00 -8.55 -0.22
N VAL A 84 -2.96 -8.49 -1.56
CA VAL A 84 -1.81 -8.92 -2.33
C VAL A 84 -1.27 -7.80 -3.22
N GLY A 85 0.06 -7.64 -3.26
CA GLY A 85 0.71 -6.67 -4.14
C GLY A 85 0.78 -7.20 -5.57
N GLY A 86 0.14 -6.52 -6.50
CA GLY A 86 0.08 -6.90 -7.91
C GLY A 86 -1.30 -6.70 -8.51
N LEU A 87 -1.48 -7.10 -9.76
CA LEU A 87 -2.76 -7.03 -10.44
C LEU A 87 -3.65 -8.19 -10.01
N VAL A 88 -4.85 -7.87 -9.47
CA VAL A 88 -5.81 -8.85 -8.95
C VAL A 88 -7.09 -8.80 -9.76
N ASP A 89 -7.55 -9.94 -10.24
CA ASP A 89 -8.88 -10.14 -10.80
C ASP A 89 -9.79 -10.63 -9.66
N THR A 90 -10.42 -9.70 -8.97
CA THR A 90 -11.28 -9.99 -7.82
C THR A 90 -12.53 -10.78 -8.21
N ALA A 91 -13.03 -10.61 -9.45
CA ALA A 91 -14.18 -11.33 -9.95
C ALA A 91 -13.90 -12.82 -10.18
N ARG A 92 -12.64 -13.18 -10.46
CA ARG A 92 -12.19 -14.56 -10.66
C ARG A 92 -11.38 -15.13 -9.50
N GLY A 93 -11.12 -14.33 -8.47
CA GLY A 93 -10.32 -14.76 -7.33
C GLY A 93 -8.84 -15.04 -7.66
N MET A 94 -8.26 -14.32 -8.62
CA MET A 94 -6.93 -14.64 -9.18
C MET A 94 -5.97 -13.48 -9.08
N VAL A 95 -4.69 -13.78 -8.83
CA VAL A 95 -3.59 -12.85 -9.11
C VAL A 95 -3.24 -12.96 -10.58
N ARG A 96 -3.41 -11.88 -11.36
CA ARG A 96 -3.05 -11.86 -12.79
C ARG A 96 -1.55 -11.83 -12.98
N THR A 97 -0.87 -10.99 -12.22
CA THR A 97 0.59 -10.91 -12.21
C THR A 97 1.06 -10.23 -10.93
N LEU A 98 2.21 -10.66 -10.46
CA LEU A 98 2.93 -10.01 -9.37
C LEU A 98 4.28 -9.55 -9.92
N HIS A 99 4.42 -8.25 -10.15
CA HIS A 99 5.65 -7.69 -10.69
C HIS A 99 6.85 -8.07 -9.78
N HIS A 100 7.91 -8.57 -10.39
CA HIS A 100 9.13 -9.00 -9.72
C HIS A 100 9.07 -10.35 -8.96
N ALA A 101 7.98 -11.15 -9.09
CA ALA A 101 7.90 -12.49 -8.50
C ALA A 101 7.48 -13.52 -9.55
N HIS A 102 8.03 -14.72 -9.49
CA HIS A 102 7.74 -15.78 -10.44
C HIS A 102 6.62 -16.70 -9.96
N GLY A 103 5.84 -17.23 -10.91
CA GLY A 103 4.81 -18.24 -10.64
C GLY A 103 3.45 -17.69 -10.17
N TRP A 104 3.28 -16.36 -10.17
CA TRP A 104 2.03 -15.72 -9.78
C TRP A 104 1.09 -15.43 -10.96
N ASP A 105 1.52 -15.67 -12.19
CA ASP A 105 0.72 -15.35 -13.37
C ASP A 105 -0.53 -16.24 -13.44
N ASN A 106 -1.69 -15.60 -13.37
CA ASN A 106 -3.01 -16.23 -13.31
C ASN A 106 -3.15 -17.26 -12.16
N PHE A 107 -2.52 -16.99 -11.01
CA PHE A 107 -2.58 -17.88 -9.87
C PHE A 107 -3.94 -17.77 -9.15
N PRO A 108 -4.69 -18.89 -8.93
CA PRO A 108 -6.01 -18.91 -8.30
C PRO A 108 -5.90 -18.76 -6.78
N LEU A 109 -5.55 -17.57 -6.32
CA LEU A 109 -5.18 -17.30 -4.93
C LEU A 109 -6.35 -17.49 -3.97
N GLN A 110 -7.56 -17.11 -4.36
CA GLN A 110 -8.77 -17.29 -3.56
C GLN A 110 -9.03 -18.77 -3.30
N ASP A 111 -9.10 -19.58 -4.37
CA ASP A 111 -9.33 -21.03 -4.26
C ASP A 111 -8.25 -21.70 -3.40
N HIS A 112 -7.00 -21.27 -3.54
CA HIS A 112 -5.89 -21.81 -2.74
C HIS A 112 -6.15 -21.62 -1.24
N PHE A 113 -6.52 -20.39 -0.80
CA PHE A 113 -6.77 -20.14 0.62
C PHE A 113 -8.10 -20.72 1.10
N GLU A 114 -9.14 -20.77 0.28
CA GLU A 114 -10.40 -21.44 0.62
C GLU A 114 -10.20 -22.93 0.88
N GLN A 115 -9.43 -23.61 0.02
CA GLN A 115 -9.06 -25.02 0.24
C GLN A 115 -8.18 -25.23 1.48
N ARG A 116 -7.25 -24.30 1.74
CA ARG A 116 -6.32 -24.39 2.87
C ARG A 116 -6.98 -24.13 4.22
N LEU A 117 -7.96 -23.22 4.27
CA LEU A 117 -8.56 -22.72 5.50
C LEU A 117 -9.96 -23.30 5.78
N ASP A 118 -10.60 -23.89 4.77
CA ASP A 118 -11.99 -24.37 4.80
C ASP A 118 -12.99 -23.26 5.22
N VAL A 119 -12.72 -22.02 4.79
CA VAL A 119 -13.61 -20.86 4.99
C VAL A 119 -13.61 -19.98 3.73
N PRO A 120 -14.68 -19.18 3.51
CA PRO A 120 -14.70 -18.22 2.42
C PRO A 120 -13.52 -17.25 2.49
N CYS A 121 -12.95 -16.90 1.33
CA CYS A 121 -11.84 -15.99 1.22
C CYS A 121 -12.19 -14.83 0.27
N ILE A 122 -11.75 -13.61 0.61
CA ILE A 122 -11.85 -12.44 -0.25
C ILE A 122 -10.43 -11.95 -0.54
N ILE A 123 -10.11 -11.77 -1.81
CA ILE A 123 -8.80 -11.23 -2.20
C ILE A 123 -8.94 -9.88 -2.88
N ASP A 124 -7.99 -8.98 -2.64
CA ASP A 124 -7.89 -7.72 -3.38
C ASP A 124 -6.45 -7.21 -3.45
N ASN A 125 -6.22 -6.19 -4.27
CA ASN A 125 -4.97 -5.47 -4.31
C ASN A 125 -4.72 -4.79 -2.95
N ASN A 126 -3.47 -4.73 -2.53
CA ASN A 126 -3.08 -4.17 -1.23
C ASN A 126 -3.41 -2.68 -1.09
N ALA A 127 -3.33 -1.87 -2.15
CA ALA A 127 -3.73 -0.46 -2.09
C ALA A 127 -5.26 -0.30 -1.97
N ASN A 128 -6.04 -1.16 -2.62
CA ASN A 128 -7.49 -1.22 -2.45
C ASN A 128 -7.87 -1.61 -1.03
N ALA A 129 -7.24 -2.65 -0.50
CA ALA A 129 -7.45 -3.09 0.88
C ALA A 129 -7.10 -1.99 1.88
N ALA A 130 -5.95 -1.31 1.71
CA ALA A 130 -5.55 -0.18 2.54
C ALA A 130 -6.53 1.00 2.45
N ALA A 131 -7.03 1.32 1.25
CA ALA A 131 -8.06 2.35 1.07
C ALA A 131 -9.35 2.02 1.84
N LEU A 132 -9.77 0.75 1.79
CA LEU A 132 -10.94 0.27 2.52
C LEU A 132 -10.76 0.40 4.04
N ALA A 133 -9.58 0.07 4.57
CA ALA A 133 -9.25 0.25 5.98
C ALA A 133 -9.33 1.72 6.41
N GLU A 134 -8.80 2.63 5.60
CA GLU A 134 -8.84 4.07 5.89
C GLU A 134 -10.27 4.63 5.90
N VAL A 135 -11.14 4.12 5.03
CA VAL A 135 -12.56 4.52 5.02
C VAL A 135 -13.34 3.91 6.17
N ALA A 136 -13.00 2.68 6.58
CA ALA A 136 -13.68 2.00 7.67
C ALA A 136 -13.28 2.51 9.06
N TYR A 137 -11.98 2.77 9.27
CA TYR A 137 -11.42 3.00 10.61
C TYR A 137 -10.37 4.11 10.69
N GLY A 138 -10.00 4.73 9.55
CA GLY A 138 -8.84 5.63 9.47
C GLY A 138 -9.18 7.06 9.07
N ALA A 139 -8.29 7.67 8.31
CA ALA A 139 -8.31 9.09 7.95
C ALA A 139 -9.45 9.49 6.99
N ALA A 140 -10.14 8.50 6.40
CA ALA A 140 -11.23 8.71 5.43
C ALA A 140 -12.61 8.28 5.96
N VAL A 141 -12.76 8.10 7.28
CA VAL A 141 -14.08 7.80 7.88
C VAL A 141 -15.07 8.92 7.56
N GLY A 142 -16.23 8.55 6.98
CA GLY A 142 -17.28 9.48 6.58
C GLY A 142 -17.13 10.07 5.18
N GLU A 143 -16.01 9.83 4.49
CA GLU A 143 -15.79 10.33 3.14
C GLU A 143 -16.56 9.52 2.09
N ARG A 144 -17.17 10.23 1.14
CA ARG A 144 -17.88 9.60 0.03
C ARG A 144 -16.96 9.11 -1.06
N VAL A 145 -15.88 9.85 -1.31
CA VAL A 145 -14.86 9.53 -2.31
C VAL A 145 -13.51 9.73 -1.66
N ALA A 146 -12.74 8.67 -1.54
CA ALA A 146 -11.41 8.66 -0.95
C ALA A 146 -10.41 7.97 -1.88
N LEU A 147 -9.22 8.53 -1.99
CA LEU A 147 -8.11 7.94 -2.72
C LEU A 147 -6.97 7.61 -1.75
N TYR A 148 -6.60 6.35 -1.65
CA TYR A 148 -5.36 5.93 -1.01
C TYR A 148 -4.24 5.85 -2.04
N VAL A 149 -3.07 6.38 -1.69
CA VAL A 149 -1.86 6.34 -2.52
C VAL A 149 -0.74 5.67 -1.72
N GLY A 150 -0.44 4.45 -2.09
CA GLY A 150 0.63 3.67 -1.49
C GLY A 150 1.97 4.00 -2.12
N LEU A 151 2.77 4.86 -1.49
CA LEU A 151 4.10 5.28 -1.91
C LEU A 151 5.17 4.37 -1.28
N GLY A 152 5.20 3.13 -1.74
CA GLY A 152 6.13 2.10 -1.28
C GLY A 152 7.30 1.87 -2.25
N ARG A 153 7.77 0.63 -2.33
CA ARG A 153 8.77 0.20 -3.33
C ARG A 153 8.28 0.45 -4.76
N GLY A 154 6.97 0.23 -5.03
CA GLY A 154 6.23 0.74 -6.17
C GLY A 154 5.18 1.75 -5.72
N ILE A 155 4.31 2.18 -6.64
CA ILE A 155 3.19 3.08 -6.36
C ILE A 155 1.88 2.43 -6.80
N GLY A 156 0.97 2.23 -5.84
CA GLY A 156 -0.39 1.76 -6.07
C GLY A 156 -1.42 2.76 -5.59
N GLY A 157 -2.63 2.71 -6.13
CA GLY A 157 -3.76 3.50 -5.67
C GLY A 157 -4.97 2.63 -5.36
N GLY A 158 -5.73 3.02 -4.35
CA GLY A 158 -7.03 2.43 -4.03
C GLY A 158 -8.10 3.51 -4.01
N LEU A 159 -9.11 3.37 -4.86
CA LEU A 159 -10.23 4.32 -4.94
C LEU A 159 -11.45 3.71 -4.26
N VAL A 160 -11.99 4.43 -3.28
CA VAL A 160 -13.25 4.07 -2.61
C VAL A 160 -14.31 5.11 -2.92
N VAL A 161 -15.47 4.65 -3.42
CA VAL A 161 -16.62 5.49 -3.74
C VAL A 161 -17.85 4.97 -3.00
N ASN A 162 -18.47 5.81 -2.18
CA ASN A 162 -19.62 5.45 -1.34
C ASN A 162 -19.37 4.17 -0.49
N GLY A 163 -18.19 4.08 0.12
CA GLY A 163 -17.79 2.96 0.99
C GLY A 163 -17.41 1.66 0.26
N LYS A 164 -17.35 1.67 -1.08
CA LYS A 164 -16.99 0.50 -1.89
C LYS A 164 -15.76 0.76 -2.74
N ILE A 165 -14.88 -0.23 -2.84
CA ILE A 165 -13.73 -0.17 -3.74
C ILE A 165 -14.21 -0.06 -5.19
N TYR A 166 -13.64 0.87 -5.93
CA TYR A 166 -13.87 1.01 -7.37
C TYR A 166 -12.79 0.25 -8.14
N HIS A 167 -13.13 -0.94 -8.62
CA HIS A 167 -12.20 -1.82 -9.34
C HIS A 167 -12.04 -1.47 -10.82
N GLY A 168 -12.99 -0.72 -11.41
CA GLY A 168 -13.07 -0.53 -12.86
C GLY A 168 -13.49 -1.80 -13.60
N MET A 169 -13.47 -1.74 -14.93
CA MET A 169 -13.97 -2.83 -15.78
C MET A 169 -13.11 -4.10 -15.74
N THR A 170 -11.81 -3.94 -15.56
CA THR A 170 -10.82 -5.02 -15.63
C THR A 170 -10.05 -5.22 -14.31
N CYS A 171 -10.57 -4.70 -13.20
CA CYS A 171 -9.94 -4.69 -11.88
C CYS A 171 -8.56 -4.00 -11.85
N THR A 172 -8.36 -2.98 -12.72
CA THR A 172 -7.11 -2.21 -12.81
C THR A 172 -7.30 -0.72 -12.49
N ALA A 173 -8.44 -0.33 -11.96
CA ALA A 173 -8.60 1.03 -11.47
C ALA A 173 -7.62 1.29 -10.30
N GLY A 174 -7.08 2.50 -10.24
CA GLY A 174 -6.10 2.82 -9.20
C GLY A 174 -4.63 2.55 -9.57
N GLU A 175 -4.32 2.09 -10.78
CA GLU A 175 -2.94 1.91 -11.27
C GLU A 175 -2.24 3.26 -11.53
N ILE A 176 -2.31 4.17 -10.55
CA ILE A 176 -1.79 5.54 -10.65
C ILE A 176 -0.28 5.63 -10.79
N GLY A 177 0.44 4.61 -10.32
CA GLY A 177 1.89 4.51 -10.49
C GLY A 177 2.32 4.45 -11.96
N HIS A 178 1.41 4.02 -12.84
CA HIS A 178 1.66 3.94 -14.28
C HIS A 178 1.13 5.13 -15.10
N MET A 179 0.67 6.19 -14.43
CA MET A 179 0.36 7.46 -15.11
C MET A 179 1.64 8.08 -15.67
N LEU A 180 1.58 8.53 -16.94
CA LEU A 180 2.65 9.32 -17.57
C LEU A 180 2.66 10.73 -16.95
N VAL A 181 3.74 11.07 -16.26
CA VAL A 181 3.91 12.38 -15.58
C VAL A 181 5.11 13.17 -16.09
N LYS A 182 6.00 12.50 -16.84
CA LYS A 182 7.21 13.13 -17.39
C LYS A 182 7.51 12.55 -18.77
N GLU A 183 7.26 13.33 -19.82
CA GLU A 183 7.66 12.95 -21.17
C GLU A 183 9.18 12.72 -21.21
N ASN A 184 9.63 11.65 -21.88
CA ASN A 184 11.03 11.21 -21.92
C ASN A 184 11.65 10.97 -20.52
N GLY A 185 10.85 10.65 -19.52
CA GLY A 185 11.29 10.30 -18.17
C GLY A 185 11.94 8.91 -18.07
N PRO A 186 12.32 8.47 -16.86
CA PRO A 186 12.99 7.19 -16.65
C PRO A 186 12.12 6.01 -17.04
N LYS A 187 12.77 4.87 -17.35
CA LYS A 187 12.09 3.62 -17.67
C LYS A 187 11.41 3.03 -16.43
N CYS A 188 10.14 2.68 -16.55
CA CYS A 188 9.37 2.00 -15.54
C CYS A 188 9.53 0.48 -15.62
N SER A 189 9.29 -0.22 -14.50
CA SER A 189 9.30 -1.68 -14.41
C SER A 189 8.32 -2.36 -15.37
N CYS A 190 7.18 -1.71 -15.68
CA CYS A 190 6.20 -2.20 -16.64
C CYS A 190 6.62 -2.08 -18.12
N GLY A 191 7.80 -1.50 -18.40
CA GLY A 191 8.33 -1.30 -19.75
C GLY A 191 8.05 0.08 -20.35
N GLY A 192 7.12 0.86 -19.83
CA GLY A 192 6.86 2.25 -20.24
C GLY A 192 7.91 3.22 -19.73
N TYR A 193 7.78 4.51 -20.11
CA TYR A 193 8.71 5.57 -19.72
C TYR A 193 7.95 6.73 -19.07
N GLY A 194 8.61 7.42 -18.11
CA GLY A 194 8.07 8.63 -17.48
C GLY A 194 6.85 8.41 -16.59
N HIS A 195 6.63 7.17 -16.17
CA HIS A 195 5.57 6.82 -15.24
C HIS A 195 5.90 7.31 -13.83
N LEU A 196 4.87 7.67 -13.06
CA LEU A 196 5.00 8.19 -11.70
C LEU A 196 5.85 7.26 -10.81
N GLU A 197 5.66 5.96 -10.86
CA GLU A 197 6.40 4.98 -10.07
C GLU A 197 7.91 5.04 -10.34
N ALA A 198 8.32 5.26 -11.58
CA ALA A 198 9.73 5.33 -11.95
C ALA A 198 10.44 6.59 -11.41
N ILE A 199 9.68 7.55 -10.85
CA ILE A 199 10.21 8.83 -10.33
C ILE A 199 9.98 8.93 -8.82
N ALA A 200 8.78 8.63 -8.35
CA ALA A 200 8.32 8.95 -6.99
C ALA A 200 8.18 7.74 -6.06
N SER A 201 8.48 6.52 -6.50
CA SER A 201 8.53 5.37 -5.59
C SER A 201 9.77 5.41 -4.68
N ALA A 202 9.70 4.78 -3.52
CA ALA A 202 10.84 4.71 -2.59
C ALA A 202 12.09 4.14 -3.26
N GLN A 203 11.93 3.13 -4.11
CA GLN A 203 13.04 2.54 -4.85
C GLN A 203 13.63 3.50 -5.90
N ALA A 204 12.76 4.27 -6.60
CA ALA A 204 13.21 5.25 -7.58
C ALA A 204 14.00 6.37 -6.92
N ILE A 205 13.51 6.90 -5.80
CA ILE A 205 14.16 7.96 -5.00
C ILE A 205 15.54 7.50 -4.52
N SER A 206 15.63 6.31 -3.90
CA SER A 206 16.90 5.75 -3.42
C SER A 206 17.90 5.53 -4.55
N ARG A 207 17.45 4.96 -5.68
CA ARG A 207 18.32 4.77 -6.87
C ARG A 207 18.82 6.08 -7.45
N ALA A 208 17.94 7.09 -7.56
CA ALA A 208 18.33 8.41 -8.07
C ALA A 208 19.38 9.05 -7.15
N MET A 209 19.19 8.97 -5.82
CA MET A 209 20.13 9.53 -4.86
C MET A 209 21.51 8.86 -4.95
N ILE A 210 21.56 7.54 -4.98
CA ILE A 210 22.82 6.78 -5.12
C ILE A 210 23.48 7.10 -6.47
N GLY A 211 22.73 7.06 -7.57
CA GLY A 211 23.27 7.26 -8.91
C GLY A 211 23.85 8.65 -9.11
N LEU A 212 23.19 9.69 -8.62
CA LEU A 212 23.64 11.07 -8.76
C LEU A 212 24.77 11.42 -7.77
N SER A 213 24.84 10.78 -6.60
CA SER A 213 25.86 11.09 -5.60
C SER A 213 27.31 10.76 -6.06
N ILE A 214 27.46 9.85 -7.01
CA ILE A 214 28.77 9.42 -7.54
C ILE A 214 29.59 10.60 -8.06
N GLU A 215 28.94 11.62 -8.61
CA GLU A 215 29.58 12.83 -9.16
C GLU A 215 29.70 13.96 -8.12
N TYR A 216 29.19 13.76 -6.89
CA TYR A 216 29.12 14.80 -5.85
C TYR A 216 29.62 14.26 -4.49
N PRO A 217 30.91 14.43 -4.18
CA PRO A 217 31.54 13.88 -2.95
C PRO A 217 30.87 14.34 -1.64
N GLU A 218 30.34 15.55 -1.58
CA GLU A 218 29.63 16.08 -0.43
C GLU A 218 28.31 15.36 -0.19
N THR A 219 27.56 15.02 -1.26
CA THR A 219 26.34 14.22 -1.20
C THR A 219 26.65 12.76 -0.84
N GLU A 220 27.74 12.19 -1.40
CA GLU A 220 28.20 10.85 -1.03
C GLU A 220 28.56 10.79 0.46
N ALA A 221 29.23 11.78 0.99
CA ALA A 221 29.56 11.89 2.42
C ALA A 221 28.29 12.06 3.28
N ALA A 222 27.28 12.82 2.79
CA ALA A 222 25.99 12.97 3.49
C ALA A 222 25.22 11.64 3.56
N ILE A 223 25.18 10.88 2.47
CA ILE A 223 24.62 9.52 2.45
C ILE A 223 25.36 8.63 3.45
N GLY A 224 26.68 8.62 3.41
CA GLY A 224 27.51 7.83 4.34
C GLY A 224 27.20 8.11 5.81
N ARG A 225 26.95 9.37 6.18
CA ARG A 225 26.57 9.75 7.56
C ARG A 225 25.22 9.16 7.98
N VAL A 226 24.19 9.25 7.13
CA VAL A 226 22.82 8.82 7.49
C VAL A 226 22.61 7.31 7.33
N THR A 227 23.51 6.61 6.63
CA THR A 227 23.41 5.16 6.37
C THR A 227 24.49 4.34 7.05
N GLU A 228 25.34 4.98 7.89
CA GLU A 228 26.50 4.34 8.54
C GLU A 228 27.45 3.69 7.52
N GLY A 229 27.72 4.39 6.42
CA GLY A 229 28.61 3.95 5.34
C GLY A 229 28.00 2.93 4.36
N ARG A 230 26.69 2.63 4.46
CA ARG A 230 25.98 1.67 3.59
C ARG A 230 25.01 2.40 2.68
N ALA A 231 25.52 3.00 1.61
CA ALA A 231 24.75 3.84 0.69
C ALA A 231 23.51 3.13 0.11
N GLU A 232 23.57 1.82 -0.09
CA GLU A 232 22.46 0.99 -0.56
C GLU A 232 21.25 0.96 0.39
N ARG A 233 21.42 1.40 1.63
CA ARG A 233 20.36 1.49 2.65
C ARG A 233 19.68 2.83 2.73
N ILE A 234 20.06 3.81 1.89
CA ILE A 234 19.40 5.11 1.89
C ILE A 234 17.91 4.97 1.67
N THR A 235 17.10 5.57 2.53
CA THR A 235 15.63 5.56 2.45
C THR A 235 15.12 6.85 1.82
N ALA A 236 13.93 6.80 1.24
CA ALA A 236 13.26 7.99 0.72
C ALA A 236 13.09 9.08 1.81
N GLU A 237 12.73 8.70 3.04
CA GLU A 237 12.63 9.63 4.19
C GLU A 237 13.96 10.35 4.44
N GLN A 238 15.09 9.62 4.42
CA GLN A 238 16.42 10.21 4.59
C GLN A 238 16.76 11.18 3.46
N VAL A 239 16.36 10.88 2.21
CA VAL A 239 16.56 11.82 1.08
C VAL A 239 15.78 13.11 1.29
N PHE A 240 14.51 13.03 1.73
CA PHE A 240 13.71 14.22 2.07
C PHE A 240 14.36 15.04 3.20
N ARG A 241 14.93 14.38 4.20
CA ARG A 241 15.65 15.04 5.30
C ARG A 241 16.93 15.74 4.82
N LEU A 242 17.76 15.06 4.02
CA LEU A 242 18.95 15.65 3.42
C LEU A 242 18.61 16.86 2.54
N ALA A 243 17.50 16.81 1.79
CA ALA A 243 17.02 17.97 1.03
C ALA A 243 16.69 19.16 1.93
N ALA A 244 16.01 18.91 3.06
CA ALA A 244 15.69 19.95 4.06
C ALA A 244 16.96 20.50 4.74
N GLU A 245 18.02 19.70 4.89
CA GLU A 245 19.35 20.11 5.39
C GLU A 245 20.18 20.86 4.35
N GLY A 246 19.70 20.97 3.10
CA GLY A 246 20.33 21.78 2.04
C GLY A 246 21.19 21.01 1.04
N ASP A 247 21.19 19.67 1.07
CA ASP A 247 21.86 18.88 0.03
C ASP A 247 21.22 19.12 -1.33
N LYS A 248 22.01 19.58 -2.31
CA LYS A 248 21.51 20.03 -3.62
C LYS A 248 20.99 18.90 -4.49
N ILE A 249 21.56 17.71 -4.38
CA ILE A 249 21.12 16.54 -5.13
C ILE A 249 19.80 16.02 -4.56
N ALA A 250 19.72 15.93 -3.23
CA ALA A 250 18.48 15.55 -2.56
C ALA A 250 17.35 16.56 -2.87
N GLN A 251 17.63 17.87 -2.86
CA GLN A 251 16.64 18.91 -3.24
C GLN A 251 16.10 18.69 -4.65
N ARG A 252 16.98 18.43 -5.62
CA ARG A 252 16.58 18.16 -7.01
C ARG A 252 15.70 16.93 -7.12
N ILE A 253 16.05 15.85 -6.42
CA ILE A 253 15.24 14.61 -6.41
C ILE A 253 13.88 14.86 -5.79
N VAL A 254 13.83 15.51 -4.63
CA VAL A 254 12.58 15.82 -3.93
C VAL A 254 11.68 16.72 -4.77
N ASP A 255 12.23 17.71 -5.49
CA ASP A 255 11.46 18.57 -6.39
C ASP A 255 10.87 17.80 -7.58
N ASP A 256 11.65 16.90 -8.20
CA ASP A 256 11.14 16.00 -9.25
C ASP A 256 10.01 15.11 -8.73
N VAL A 257 10.12 14.56 -7.50
CA VAL A 257 9.08 13.73 -6.84
C VAL A 257 7.82 14.54 -6.59
N GLN A 258 7.93 15.71 -5.96
CA GLN A 258 6.80 16.57 -5.63
C GLN A 258 6.10 17.10 -6.89
N THR A 259 6.87 17.41 -7.94
CA THR A 259 6.32 17.82 -9.24
C THR A 259 5.53 16.69 -9.87
N SER A 260 6.09 15.50 -9.92
CA SER A 260 5.46 14.32 -10.54
C SER A 260 4.20 13.89 -9.80
N LEU A 261 4.24 13.85 -8.47
CA LEU A 261 3.07 13.58 -7.62
C LEU A 261 2.01 14.67 -7.78
N GLY A 262 2.41 15.94 -7.80
CA GLY A 262 1.49 17.06 -8.00
C GLY A 262 0.73 16.94 -9.31
N ILE A 263 1.40 16.66 -10.42
CA ILE A 263 0.77 16.46 -11.73
C ILE A 263 -0.22 15.28 -11.70
N ALA A 264 0.21 14.12 -11.20
CA ALA A 264 -0.64 12.94 -11.13
C ALA A 264 -1.90 13.17 -10.29
N LEU A 265 -1.72 13.73 -9.08
CA LEU A 265 -2.82 13.92 -8.15
C LEU A 265 -3.75 15.06 -8.59
N ALA A 266 -3.25 16.14 -9.20
CA ALA A 266 -4.09 17.18 -9.76
C ALA A 266 -4.99 16.64 -10.89
N ASN A 267 -4.47 15.78 -11.76
CA ASN A 267 -5.28 15.12 -12.79
C ASN A 267 -6.38 14.23 -12.17
N ILE A 268 -6.06 13.51 -11.09
CA ILE A 268 -7.06 12.70 -10.37
C ILE A 268 -8.10 13.59 -9.67
N VAL A 269 -7.68 14.70 -9.07
CA VAL A 269 -8.62 15.67 -8.46
C VAL A 269 -9.63 16.17 -9.48
N HIS A 270 -9.18 16.54 -10.68
CA HIS A 270 -10.09 16.99 -11.75
C HIS A 270 -11.00 15.89 -12.29
N LEU A 271 -10.51 14.62 -12.30
CA LEU A 271 -11.26 13.49 -12.87
C LEU A 271 -12.23 12.85 -11.87
N ILE A 272 -11.82 12.72 -10.62
CA ILE A 272 -12.53 11.92 -9.59
C ILE A 272 -13.13 12.81 -8.49
N ASN A 273 -12.51 13.96 -8.22
CA ASN A 273 -12.86 14.90 -7.15
C ASN A 273 -13.00 14.22 -5.77
N PRO A 274 -11.94 13.61 -5.24
CA PRO A 274 -11.97 12.99 -3.91
C PRO A 274 -12.04 14.05 -2.81
N GLY A 275 -12.72 13.76 -1.70
CA GLY A 275 -12.69 14.61 -0.49
C GLY A 275 -11.38 14.47 0.29
N VAL A 276 -10.72 13.31 0.16
CA VAL A 276 -9.45 13.06 0.83
C VAL A 276 -8.51 12.20 -0.04
N ILE A 277 -7.24 12.56 -0.03
CA ILE A 277 -6.13 11.75 -0.54
C ILE A 277 -5.27 11.31 0.65
N ILE A 278 -5.14 10.01 0.84
CA ILE A 278 -4.37 9.41 1.94
C ILE A 278 -3.04 8.90 1.39
N LEU A 279 -1.93 9.39 1.91
CA LEU A 279 -0.59 8.97 1.53
C LEU A 279 -0.08 7.92 2.52
N GLY A 280 0.18 6.73 2.03
CA GLY A 280 0.79 5.63 2.79
C GLY A 280 2.12 5.17 2.20
N GLY A 281 2.75 4.18 2.84
CA GLY A 281 4.01 3.61 2.39
C GLY A 281 5.26 4.37 2.86
N GLN A 282 6.41 3.96 2.35
CA GLN A 282 7.72 4.42 2.84
C GLN A 282 7.99 5.90 2.56
N VAL A 283 7.61 6.42 1.39
CA VAL A 283 7.84 7.83 1.04
C VAL A 283 6.97 8.75 1.91
N ALA A 284 5.78 8.30 2.28
CA ALA A 284 4.88 9.06 3.17
C ALA A 284 5.46 9.26 4.59
N GLN A 285 6.50 8.51 4.98
CA GLN A 285 7.23 8.73 6.24
C GLN A 285 7.97 10.08 6.28
N ALA A 286 8.18 10.71 5.12
CA ALA A 286 8.69 12.10 5.06
C ALA A 286 7.72 13.12 5.69
N GLY A 287 6.45 12.72 5.95
CA GLY A 287 5.49 13.50 6.70
C GLY A 287 5.24 14.89 6.09
N THR A 288 5.42 15.92 6.92
CA THR A 288 5.20 17.31 6.50
C THR A 288 6.12 17.77 5.37
N LEU A 289 7.32 17.21 5.25
CA LEU A 289 8.26 17.52 4.15
C LEU A 289 7.71 17.11 2.77
N LEU A 290 6.81 16.14 2.73
CA LEU A 290 6.11 15.72 1.52
C LEU A 290 4.73 16.39 1.41
N ILE A 291 3.93 16.33 2.47
CA ILE A 291 2.49 16.65 2.41
C ILE A 291 2.24 18.14 2.18
N GLN A 292 2.94 19.03 2.91
CA GLN A 292 2.70 20.48 2.79
C GLN A 292 3.04 21.03 1.42
N PRO A 293 4.25 20.76 0.83
CA PRO A 293 4.53 21.23 -0.52
C PRO A 293 3.60 20.63 -1.57
N LEU A 294 3.19 19.37 -1.40
CA LEU A 294 2.28 18.69 -2.30
C LEU A 294 0.88 19.31 -2.27
N GLN A 295 0.38 19.65 -1.08
CA GLN A 295 -0.90 20.33 -0.92
C GLN A 295 -0.90 21.71 -1.60
N THR A 296 0.16 22.50 -1.38
CA THR A 296 0.34 23.81 -2.07
C THR A 296 0.32 23.62 -3.58
N ARG A 297 1.10 22.69 -4.10
CA ARG A 297 1.20 22.44 -5.54
C ARG A 297 -0.11 21.96 -6.16
N ILE A 298 -0.90 21.14 -5.47
CA ILE A 298 -2.21 20.71 -5.95
C ILE A 298 -3.19 21.89 -6.00
N HIS A 299 -3.18 22.77 -5.00
CA HIS A 299 -3.99 23.99 -5.04
C HIS A 299 -3.60 24.93 -6.20
N GLU A 300 -2.32 25.02 -6.55
CA GLU A 300 -1.84 25.79 -7.69
C GLU A 300 -2.25 25.20 -9.05
N LEU A 301 -2.30 23.86 -9.14
CA LEU A 301 -2.60 23.13 -10.37
C LEU A 301 -4.10 22.90 -10.61
N CYS A 302 -4.92 22.92 -9.56
CA CYS A 302 -6.33 22.58 -9.65
C CYS A 302 -7.22 23.82 -9.71
N LEU A 303 -8.42 23.64 -10.29
CA LEU A 303 -9.49 24.62 -10.14
C LEU A 303 -9.80 24.80 -8.65
N PRO A 304 -9.95 26.04 -8.14
CA PRO A 304 -10.23 26.28 -6.72
C PRO A 304 -11.40 25.45 -6.18
N ALA A 305 -12.52 25.42 -6.89
CA ALA A 305 -13.70 24.64 -6.51
C ALA A 305 -13.47 23.11 -6.45
N ALA A 306 -12.40 22.59 -7.07
CA ALA A 306 -12.07 21.16 -7.01
C ALA A 306 -11.09 20.81 -5.87
N SER A 307 -10.41 21.81 -5.30
CA SER A 307 -9.34 21.57 -4.31
C SER A 307 -9.53 22.31 -2.99
N GLU A 308 -10.48 23.25 -2.86
CA GLU A 308 -10.67 24.08 -1.65
C GLU A 308 -10.94 23.24 -0.38
N ASP A 309 -11.71 22.16 -0.50
CA ASP A 309 -12.04 21.26 0.62
C ASP A 309 -11.22 19.97 0.61
N LEU A 310 -10.30 19.81 -0.35
CA LEU A 310 -9.48 18.61 -0.47
C LEU A 310 -8.50 18.51 0.70
N ARG A 311 -8.53 17.37 1.38
CA ARG A 311 -7.54 17.03 2.42
C ARG A 311 -6.50 16.08 1.86
N ILE A 312 -5.22 16.36 2.13
CA ILE A 312 -4.11 15.45 1.87
C ILE A 312 -3.51 15.08 3.22
N VAL A 313 -3.59 13.80 3.56
CA VAL A 313 -3.25 13.32 4.90
C VAL A 313 -2.36 12.08 4.84
N GLN A 314 -1.63 11.84 5.92
CA GLN A 314 -0.89 10.59 6.09
C GLN A 314 -1.82 9.46 6.50
N SER A 315 -1.55 8.23 6.06
CA SER A 315 -2.26 7.02 6.47
C SER A 315 -2.28 6.86 7.99
N SER A 316 -3.46 6.56 8.54
CA SER A 316 -3.65 6.28 9.96
C SER A 316 -2.97 4.99 10.41
N PHE A 317 -2.76 4.05 9.48
CA PHE A 317 -2.25 2.71 9.78
C PHE A 317 -0.77 2.54 9.42
N GLY A 318 -0.17 3.49 8.69
CA GLY A 318 1.24 3.44 8.31
C GLY A 318 1.60 2.11 7.63
N ILE A 319 2.53 1.37 8.23
CA ILE A 319 2.98 0.07 7.71
C ILE A 319 1.97 -1.07 7.91
N GLU A 320 0.91 -0.84 8.69
CA GLU A 320 -0.15 -1.81 8.98
C GLU A 320 -1.31 -1.75 7.97
N ALA A 321 -1.35 -0.74 7.13
CA ALA A 321 -2.50 -0.44 6.28
C ALA A 321 -2.99 -1.66 5.47
N ASN A 322 -2.06 -2.44 4.91
CA ASN A 322 -2.41 -3.63 4.12
C ASN A 322 -2.96 -4.77 5.00
N THR A 323 -2.36 -5.00 6.16
CA THR A 323 -2.83 -6.04 7.10
C THR A 323 -4.21 -5.68 7.67
N VAL A 324 -4.43 -4.43 8.07
CA VAL A 324 -5.74 -3.93 8.51
C VAL A 324 -6.74 -4.00 7.36
N GLY A 325 -6.30 -3.65 6.14
CA GLY A 325 -7.09 -3.78 4.93
C GLY A 325 -7.55 -5.21 4.65
N ALA A 326 -6.67 -6.18 4.78
CA ALA A 326 -7.00 -7.59 4.64
C ALA A 326 -8.06 -8.04 5.68
N ILE A 327 -7.93 -7.59 6.93
CA ILE A 327 -8.95 -7.83 7.97
C ILE A 327 -10.28 -7.17 7.57
N THR A 328 -10.22 -5.93 7.07
CA THR A 328 -11.42 -5.19 6.66
C THR A 328 -12.14 -5.87 5.49
N LEU A 329 -11.40 -6.43 4.52
CA LEU A 329 -11.96 -7.26 3.45
C LEU A 329 -12.71 -8.47 4.03
N ALA A 330 -12.13 -9.17 5.00
CA ALA A 330 -12.77 -10.31 5.63
C ALA A 330 -14.04 -9.94 6.40
N LEU A 331 -14.15 -8.72 6.91
CA LEU A 331 -15.29 -8.23 7.69
C LEU A 331 -16.43 -7.66 6.84
N GLN A 332 -16.22 -7.46 5.53
CA GLN A 332 -17.30 -6.98 4.65
C GLN A 332 -18.50 -7.96 4.65
N ASP A 333 -19.70 -7.43 4.87
CA ASP A 333 -20.95 -8.20 4.81
C ASP A 333 -21.03 -9.42 5.78
N ILE A 334 -20.31 -9.36 6.95
CA ILE A 334 -20.47 -10.33 8.06
C ILE A 334 -21.58 -9.92 9.03
#